data_69884d3e14bf2cc5e9d62cc657dc018a
#
_entry.id   69884d3e14bf2cc5e9d62cc657dc018a
#
_cell.length_a   1.000
_cell.length_b   1.000
_cell.length_c   1.000
_cell.angle_alpha   90.00
_cell.angle_beta   90.00
_cell.angle_gamma   90.00
#
_symmetry.space_group_name_H-M   'P 1'
#
loop_
_entity.id
_entity.type
_entity.pdbx_description
1 polymer ?
#
loop_
_entity_poly.entity_id
_entity_poly.type
_entity_poly.pdbx_seq_one_letter_code
_entity_poly.pdbx_strand_id
1 'polypeptide(L)'
;MIIRRLTNEEIPQACELARGVYEIAIRRNFPGGESHAFFDEYTDEERLCTEAAQGQLFMWGACEGNMLVGVCAMTIQGHITMLYVHPLHVKKGIGKKLLRKARIFARMELKLQQVSVNAVPAYTAGYFRKAGFT
;
A
#
# COMPACT_ATOMS: atom_id res chain seq x y z
N MET A 1 0.33 18.64 0.69
CA MET A 1 0.02 17.19 0.61
C MET A 1 -0.46 16.67 1.94
N ILE A 2 -1.52 15.89 1.93
CA ILE A 2 -2.11 15.33 3.14
C ILE A 2 -1.94 13.82 3.12
N ILE A 3 -1.39 13.26 4.19
CA ILE A 3 -1.33 11.80 4.40
C ILE A 3 -2.36 11.46 5.44
N ARG A 4 -3.38 10.70 5.08
CA ARG A 4 -4.49 10.39 5.99
C ARG A 4 -5.01 8.98 5.78
N ARG A 5 -5.77 8.52 6.78
CA ARG A 5 -6.48 7.26 6.67
C ARG A 5 -7.59 7.37 5.64
N LEU A 6 -7.73 6.35 4.79
CA LEU A 6 -8.80 6.30 3.80
C LEU A 6 -10.07 5.71 4.41
N THR A 7 -11.23 6.21 3.99
CA THR A 7 -12.52 5.62 4.34
C THR A 7 -12.81 4.42 3.45
N ASN A 8 -13.78 3.60 3.83
CA ASN A 8 -14.17 2.44 3.03
C ASN A 8 -14.68 2.85 1.65
N GLU A 9 -15.28 4.02 1.54
CA GLU A 9 -15.79 4.55 0.27
C GLU A 9 -14.68 4.92 -0.70
N GLU A 10 -13.46 5.11 -0.21
CA GLU A 10 -12.30 5.48 -1.01
C GLU A 10 -11.50 4.29 -1.51
N ILE A 11 -11.84 3.07 -1.08
CA ILE A 11 -11.11 1.86 -1.47
C ILE A 11 -11.11 1.62 -2.98
N PRO A 12 -12.23 1.78 -3.71
CA PRO A 12 -12.20 1.64 -5.17
C PRO A 12 -11.19 2.57 -5.84
N GLN A 13 -11.11 3.82 -5.39
CA GLN A 13 -10.15 4.80 -5.91
C GLN A 13 -8.70 4.36 -5.60
N ALA A 14 -8.45 3.84 -4.43
CA ALA A 14 -7.14 3.33 -4.05
C ALA A 14 -6.72 2.13 -4.91
N CYS A 15 -7.64 1.23 -5.19
CA CYS A 15 -7.38 0.08 -6.06
C CYS A 15 -7.11 0.51 -7.49
N GLU A 16 -7.81 1.52 -7.98
CA GLU A 16 -7.58 2.06 -9.31
C GLU A 16 -6.17 2.64 -9.42
N LEU A 17 -5.74 3.40 -8.42
CA LEU A 17 -4.38 3.94 -8.37
C LEU A 17 -3.34 2.81 -8.35
N ALA A 18 -3.53 1.82 -7.49
CA ALA A 18 -2.61 0.69 -7.37
C ALA A 18 -2.47 -0.06 -8.69
N ARG A 19 -3.59 -0.32 -9.37
CA ARG A 19 -3.58 -1.01 -10.67
C ARG A 19 -2.84 -0.20 -11.72
N GLY A 20 -3.08 1.12 -11.77
CA GLY A 20 -2.40 1.98 -12.72
C GLY A 20 -0.89 2.00 -12.51
N VAL A 21 -0.43 2.13 -11.28
CA VAL A 21 0.99 2.11 -10.94
C VAL A 21 1.61 0.76 -11.28
N TYR A 22 0.94 -0.32 -10.91
CA TYR A 22 1.45 -1.68 -11.14
C TYR A 22 1.64 -1.96 -12.63
N GLU A 23 0.65 -1.61 -13.46
CA GLU A 23 0.73 -1.84 -14.90
C GLU A 23 1.90 -1.09 -15.52
N ILE A 24 2.13 0.16 -15.11
CA ILE A 24 3.18 0.99 -15.69
C ILE A 24 4.56 0.63 -15.15
N ALA A 25 4.68 0.51 -13.84
CA ALA A 25 6.00 0.42 -13.20
C ALA A 25 6.49 -1.01 -12.98
N ILE A 26 5.60 -1.98 -12.91
CA ILE A 26 5.97 -3.33 -12.50
C ILE A 26 5.68 -4.37 -13.60
N ARG A 27 4.41 -4.48 -14.01
CA ARG A 27 4.02 -5.56 -14.95
C ARG A 27 4.75 -5.46 -16.28
N ARG A 28 4.97 -4.24 -16.79
CA ARG A 28 5.68 -4.01 -18.05
C ARG A 28 7.16 -4.40 -17.98
N ASN A 29 7.78 -4.19 -16.83
CA ASN A 29 9.22 -4.43 -16.63
C ASN A 29 9.51 -5.84 -16.12
N PHE A 30 8.53 -6.52 -15.56
CA PHE A 30 8.70 -7.84 -14.95
C PHE A 30 7.53 -8.73 -15.34
N PRO A 31 7.53 -9.30 -16.56
CA PRO A 31 6.38 -10.03 -17.10
C PRO A 31 6.17 -11.44 -16.54
N GLY A 32 6.73 -11.77 -15.37
CA GLY A 32 6.53 -13.07 -14.74
C GLY A 32 5.11 -13.21 -14.18
N GLY A 33 4.55 -14.43 -14.18
CA GLY A 33 3.13 -14.66 -13.89
C GLY A 33 2.72 -14.74 -12.43
N GLU A 34 3.51 -15.39 -11.57
CA GLU A 34 3.10 -15.67 -10.18
C GLU A 34 2.93 -14.41 -9.32
N SER A 35 3.85 -13.45 -9.44
CA SER A 35 3.77 -12.21 -8.68
C SER A 35 2.55 -11.37 -9.06
N HIS A 36 2.08 -11.49 -10.31
CA HIS A 36 0.90 -10.76 -10.76
C HIS A 36 -0.39 -11.34 -10.17
N ALA A 37 -0.42 -12.66 -9.94
CA ALA A 37 -1.56 -13.29 -9.29
C ALA A 37 -1.73 -12.80 -7.85
N PHE A 38 -0.63 -12.62 -7.12
CA PHE A 38 -0.69 -12.04 -5.79
C PHE A 38 -1.20 -10.61 -5.81
N PHE A 39 -0.73 -9.81 -6.78
CA PHE A 39 -1.22 -8.44 -6.92
C PHE A 39 -2.73 -8.41 -7.15
N ASP A 40 -3.22 -9.24 -8.08
CA ASP A 40 -4.65 -9.27 -8.40
C ASP A 40 -5.49 -9.65 -7.18
N GLU A 41 -5.01 -10.58 -6.35
CA GLU A 41 -5.68 -10.95 -5.11
C GLU A 41 -5.72 -9.80 -4.12
N TYR A 42 -4.59 -9.11 -3.91
CA TYR A 42 -4.49 -8.02 -2.93
C TYR A 42 -5.13 -6.71 -3.38
N THR A 43 -5.59 -6.60 -4.63
CA THR A 43 -6.27 -5.41 -5.14
C THR A 43 -7.72 -5.67 -5.55
N ASP A 44 -8.29 -6.80 -5.15
CA ASP A 44 -9.71 -7.11 -5.37
C ASP A 44 -10.55 -6.16 -4.50
N GLU A 45 -11.25 -5.22 -5.14
CA GLU A 45 -12.04 -4.20 -4.44
C GLU A 45 -13.06 -4.78 -3.49
N GLU A 46 -13.79 -5.80 -3.93
CA GLU A 46 -14.83 -6.42 -3.12
C GLU A 46 -14.25 -7.03 -1.85
N ARG A 47 -13.14 -7.76 -2.00
CA ARG A 47 -12.44 -8.36 -0.88
C ARG A 47 -11.92 -7.29 0.09
N LEU A 48 -11.29 -6.24 -0.43
CA LEU A 48 -10.73 -5.19 0.40
C LEU A 48 -11.81 -4.40 1.13
N CYS A 49 -12.93 -4.12 0.48
CA CYS A 49 -14.05 -3.46 1.12
C CYS A 49 -14.63 -4.31 2.26
N THR A 50 -14.77 -5.61 2.04
CA THR A 50 -15.25 -6.53 3.05
C THR A 50 -14.30 -6.60 4.25
N GLU A 51 -13.01 -6.77 3.99
CA GLU A 51 -12.00 -6.85 5.04
C GLU A 51 -11.91 -5.54 5.85
N ALA A 52 -11.99 -4.40 5.17
CA ALA A 52 -11.95 -3.10 5.84
C ALA A 52 -13.19 -2.90 6.73
N ALA A 53 -14.37 -3.31 6.24
CA ALA A 53 -15.60 -3.21 7.02
C ALA A 53 -15.56 -4.11 8.26
N GLN A 54 -14.84 -5.22 8.20
CA GLN A 54 -14.67 -6.14 9.32
C GLN A 54 -13.51 -5.77 10.26
N GLY A 55 -12.82 -4.66 10.01
CA GLY A 55 -11.67 -4.26 10.82
C GLY A 55 -10.41 -5.10 10.60
N GLN A 56 -10.32 -5.81 9.48
CA GLN A 56 -9.20 -6.68 9.16
C GLN A 56 -8.15 -5.99 8.28
N LEU A 57 -8.48 -4.85 7.70
CA LEU A 57 -7.61 -4.12 6.77
C LEU A 57 -7.70 -2.63 7.04
N PHE A 58 -6.55 -1.97 6.98
CA PHE A 58 -6.43 -0.52 7.16
C PHE A 58 -5.69 0.08 5.98
N MET A 59 -6.15 1.23 5.49
CA MET A 59 -5.55 1.87 4.33
C MET A 59 -5.30 3.34 4.60
N TRP A 60 -4.17 3.84 4.06
CA TRP A 60 -3.79 5.25 4.12
C TRP A 60 -3.56 5.75 2.71
N GLY A 61 -3.84 7.02 2.49
CA GLY A 61 -3.63 7.67 1.21
C GLY A 61 -2.87 8.96 1.33
N ALA A 62 -2.10 9.27 0.30
CA ALA A 62 -1.47 10.57 0.12
C ALA A 62 -2.27 11.33 -0.92
N CYS A 63 -2.80 12.49 -0.53
CA CYS A 63 -3.64 13.30 -1.40
C CYS A 63 -2.95 14.63 -1.69
N GLU A 64 -2.93 15.01 -2.97
CA GLU A 64 -2.50 16.33 -3.39
C GLU A 64 -3.71 17.02 -4.00
N GLY A 65 -4.26 18.01 -3.27
CA GLY A 65 -5.57 18.56 -3.60
C GLY A 65 -6.63 17.47 -3.48
N ASN A 66 -7.40 17.26 -4.55
CA ASN A 66 -8.42 16.23 -4.60
C ASN A 66 -7.92 14.94 -5.24
N MET A 67 -6.63 14.86 -5.56
CA MET A 67 -6.06 13.71 -6.26
C MET A 67 -5.35 12.77 -5.29
N LEU A 68 -5.70 11.49 -5.33
CA LEU A 68 -4.98 10.46 -4.60
C LEU A 68 -3.73 10.09 -5.39
N VAL A 69 -2.55 10.28 -4.78
CA VAL A 69 -1.26 10.07 -5.45
C VAL A 69 -0.43 8.95 -4.83
N GLY A 70 -0.87 8.40 -3.71
CA GLY A 70 -0.19 7.27 -3.07
C GLY A 70 -1.15 6.51 -2.18
N VAL A 71 -0.89 5.22 -1.97
CA VAL A 71 -1.71 4.35 -1.14
C VAL A 71 -0.86 3.31 -0.43
N CYS A 72 -1.24 3.02 0.81
CA CYS A 72 -0.65 1.95 1.61
C CYS A 72 -1.78 1.16 2.26
N ALA A 73 -1.68 -0.16 2.25
CA ALA A 73 -2.65 -1.03 2.92
C ALA A 73 -1.92 -1.99 3.85
N MET A 74 -2.50 -2.22 5.03
CA MET A 74 -1.94 -3.09 6.05
C MET A 74 -3.04 -3.95 6.67
N THR A 75 -2.75 -5.23 6.86
CA THR A 75 -3.68 -6.13 7.55
C THR A 75 -3.62 -5.92 9.06
N ILE A 76 -4.61 -6.46 9.78
CA ILE A 76 -4.65 -6.37 11.24
C ILE A 76 -3.46 -7.09 11.90
N GLN A 77 -2.81 -8.02 11.19
CA GLN A 77 -1.58 -8.66 11.68
C GLN A 77 -0.33 -7.80 11.47
N GLY A 78 -0.47 -6.63 10.86
CA GLY A 78 0.66 -5.75 10.61
C GLY A 78 1.43 -6.07 9.34
N HIS A 79 0.79 -6.72 8.37
CA HIS A 79 1.40 -7.04 7.10
C HIS A 79 1.02 -6.01 6.04
N ILE A 80 2.02 -5.34 5.45
CA ILE A 80 1.80 -4.37 4.37
C ILE A 80 1.55 -5.13 3.08
N THR A 81 0.36 -4.98 2.50
CA THR A 81 -0.02 -5.66 1.26
C THR A 81 0.03 -4.76 0.05
N MET A 82 -0.01 -3.44 0.25
CA MET A 82 0.05 -2.47 -0.84
C MET A 82 0.88 -1.27 -0.42
N LEU A 83 1.76 -0.84 -1.31
CA LEU A 83 2.45 0.44 -1.20
C LEU A 83 2.75 0.93 -2.60
N TYR A 84 1.95 1.86 -3.09
CA TYR A 84 2.08 2.38 -4.45
C TYR A 84 2.03 3.90 -4.43
N VAL A 85 2.93 4.52 -5.22
CA VAL A 85 3.00 5.97 -5.38
C VAL A 85 2.95 6.25 -6.87
N HIS A 86 2.12 7.21 -7.27
CA HIS A 86 2.00 7.63 -8.67
C HIS A 86 3.38 7.99 -9.22
N PRO A 87 3.74 7.52 -10.44
CA PRO A 87 5.09 7.69 -10.99
C PRO A 87 5.56 9.16 -11.04
N LEU A 88 4.65 10.11 -11.23
CA LEU A 88 5.01 11.53 -11.27
C LEU A 88 5.29 12.11 -9.88
N HIS A 89 5.03 11.38 -8.83
CA HIS A 89 5.20 11.83 -7.45
C HIS A 89 6.23 11.01 -6.67
N VAL A 90 6.93 10.10 -7.31
CA VAL A 90 8.02 9.36 -6.68
C VAL A 90 9.16 10.33 -6.32
N LYS A 91 10.01 9.94 -5.38
CA LYS A 91 11.14 10.76 -4.88
C LYS A 91 10.73 11.96 -4.03
N LYS A 92 9.45 12.08 -3.66
CA LYS A 92 8.97 13.13 -2.74
C LYS A 92 8.83 12.63 -1.30
N GLY A 93 9.28 11.40 -1.02
CA GLY A 93 9.17 10.82 0.31
C GLY A 93 7.76 10.35 0.67
N ILE A 94 6.85 10.23 -0.29
CA ILE A 94 5.46 9.85 -0.04
C ILE A 94 5.37 8.44 0.52
N GLY A 95 6.07 7.48 -0.09
CA GLY A 95 6.06 6.10 0.36
C GLY A 95 6.53 5.97 1.81
N LYS A 96 7.60 6.69 2.18
CA LYS A 96 8.09 6.73 3.55
C LYS A 96 7.04 7.27 4.52
N LYS A 97 6.36 8.33 4.13
CA LYS A 97 5.32 8.95 4.97
C LYS A 97 4.13 8.02 5.17
N LEU A 98 3.73 7.31 4.11
CA LEU A 98 2.67 6.32 4.20
C LEU A 98 3.04 5.17 5.13
N LEU A 99 4.24 4.61 4.96
CA LEU A 99 4.74 3.53 5.81
C LEU A 99 4.82 3.97 7.27
N ARG A 100 5.25 5.20 7.50
CA ARG A 100 5.34 5.74 8.86
C ARG A 100 3.97 5.78 9.53
N LYS A 101 2.94 6.22 8.80
CA LYS A 101 1.58 6.24 9.33
C LYS A 101 1.10 4.83 9.68
N ALA A 102 1.35 3.86 8.81
CA ALA A 102 0.96 2.47 9.06
C ALA A 102 1.70 1.90 10.28
N ARG A 103 2.99 2.16 10.41
CA ARG A 103 3.79 1.68 11.54
C ARG A 103 3.36 2.28 12.87
N ILE A 104 3.06 3.58 12.87
CA ILE A 104 2.55 4.25 14.07
C ILE A 104 1.21 3.63 14.48
N PHE A 105 0.32 3.42 13.53
CA PHE A 105 -0.97 2.80 13.80
C PHE A 105 -0.80 1.39 14.35
N ALA A 106 0.08 0.59 13.76
CA ALA A 106 0.35 -0.77 14.23
C ALA A 106 0.82 -0.78 15.68
N ARG A 107 1.73 0.14 16.03
CA ARG A 107 2.27 0.22 17.39
C ARG A 107 1.22 0.75 18.38
N MET A 108 0.55 1.84 18.03
CA MET A 108 -0.30 2.54 18.97
C MET A 108 -1.71 1.95 19.09
N GLU A 109 -2.29 1.50 17.99
CA GLU A 109 -3.67 1.01 17.97
C GLU A 109 -3.75 -0.51 18.00
N LEU A 110 -2.86 -1.21 17.28
CA LEU A 110 -2.88 -2.67 17.21
C LEU A 110 -1.93 -3.32 18.21
N LYS A 111 -1.09 -2.53 18.89
CA LYS A 111 -0.12 -3.00 19.89
C LYS A 111 0.86 -4.02 19.33
N LEU A 112 1.20 -3.90 18.04
CA LEU A 112 2.14 -4.77 17.38
C LEU A 112 3.56 -4.23 17.53
N GLN A 113 4.53 -5.15 17.66
CA GLN A 113 5.93 -4.80 17.77
C GLN A 113 6.63 -4.76 16.43
N GLN A 114 6.10 -5.46 15.43
CA GLN A 114 6.70 -5.58 14.12
C GLN A 114 5.67 -5.41 13.02
N VAL A 115 6.14 -4.87 11.89
CA VAL A 115 5.36 -4.74 10.66
C VAL A 115 6.14 -5.45 9.56
N SER A 116 5.47 -6.29 8.78
CA SER A 116 6.08 -7.02 7.68
C SER A 116 5.55 -6.51 6.34
N VAL A 117 6.21 -6.90 5.26
CA VAL A 117 5.83 -6.47 3.92
C VAL A 117 6.20 -7.53 2.88
N ASN A 118 5.34 -7.68 1.87
CA ASN A 118 5.65 -8.49 0.68
C ASN A 118 6.34 -7.60 -0.34
N ALA A 119 7.64 -7.75 -0.50
CA ALA A 119 8.41 -7.00 -1.48
C ALA A 119 8.43 -7.75 -2.81
N VAL A 120 7.59 -7.35 -3.73
CA VAL A 120 7.48 -7.94 -5.07
C VAL A 120 7.42 -6.80 -6.09
N PRO A 121 8.27 -6.80 -7.10
CA PRO A 121 9.43 -7.66 -7.37
C PRO A 121 10.56 -7.51 -6.34
N ALA A 122 11.52 -8.44 -6.37
CA ALA A 122 12.60 -8.52 -5.37
C ALA A 122 13.41 -7.22 -5.20
N TYR A 123 13.54 -6.38 -6.24
CA TYR A 123 14.30 -5.14 -6.12
C TYR A 123 13.68 -4.17 -5.09
N THR A 124 12.39 -4.27 -4.83
CA THR A 124 11.72 -3.42 -3.85
C THR A 124 12.12 -3.75 -2.42
N ALA A 125 12.68 -4.94 -2.17
CA ALA A 125 13.12 -5.36 -0.85
C ALA A 125 14.16 -4.40 -0.25
N GLY A 126 15.05 -3.85 -1.07
CA GLY A 126 16.05 -2.88 -0.62
C GLY A 126 15.42 -1.61 -0.08
N TYR A 127 14.37 -1.12 -0.74
CA TYR A 127 13.63 0.05 -0.29
C TYR A 127 13.00 -0.20 1.09
N PHE A 128 12.33 -1.34 1.26
CA PHE A 128 11.66 -1.64 2.52
C PHE A 128 12.64 -1.81 3.67
N ARG A 129 13.80 -2.40 3.42
CA ARG A 129 14.84 -2.52 4.44
C ARG A 129 15.32 -1.16 4.92
N LYS A 130 15.54 -0.21 3.98
CA LYS A 130 15.93 1.15 4.32
C LYS A 130 14.86 1.88 5.13
N ALA A 131 13.60 1.54 4.91
CA ALA A 131 12.47 2.11 5.66
C ALA A 131 12.24 1.44 7.01
N GLY A 132 13.06 0.45 7.40
CA GLY A 132 12.99 -0.22 8.70
C GLY A 132 12.15 -1.50 8.72
N PHE A 133 11.90 -2.12 7.59
CA PHE A 133 11.20 -3.40 7.52
C PHE A 133 12.19 -4.55 7.37
N THR A 134 11.81 -5.68 7.90
CA THR A 134 12.64 -6.90 7.85
C THR A 134 12.02 -7.97 6.97
#